data_78442f99235b94c2ac834c0bdb7b53f8
#
_entry.id   78442f99235b94c2ac834c0bdb7b53f8
#
_cell.length_a   1.000
_cell.length_b   1.000
_cell.length_c   1.000
_cell.angle_alpha   90.00
_cell.angle_beta   90.00
_cell.angle_gamma   90.00
#
_symmetry.space_group_name_H-M   'P 1'
#
loop_
_entity.id
_entity.type
_entity.pdbx_description
1 polymer ?
#
loop_
_entity_poly.entity_id
_entity_poly.type
_entity_poly.pdbx_seq_one_letter_code
_entity_poly.pdbx_strand_id
1 'polypeptide(L)'
;MKQSITALCIFSIASWFCNTVSGQSASGYHIAKTFHIASPGGWDYPAADAGSNKLYLSHGTQVNILDKETGDSVGVISNTTGVHGIAFVHSLGKGYTSNGRLNNVTVFDLASGNVLKQIATGKNPDWVFYEPFSKKIITSNHSGGDLSVIDPASDEVVATIPVIGNAVETIMSDNAGKIFVSAEDKSEIVVVDITKLAVTDHWPLSPGEGPTGLAIDVETKRLFSGCDKLLIVMDATNGKIIDKLPIGDGCDGVAFDPETKMVFTANGEGTMTVIKEVSANEFKVIDNVPTKRGARTITIDEKTHTLFLPTGDYEPLPANAPKGTRPKIVPGSFQVLVLKK
;
A
#
# COMPACT_ATOMS: atom_id res chain seq x y z
N MET A 1 78.81 23.92 -33.64
CA MET A 1 78.11 24.11 -32.35
C MET A 1 76.60 24.12 -32.64
N LYS A 2 75.91 23.02 -32.35
CA LYS A 2 74.44 22.92 -32.47
C LYS A 2 73.92 22.79 -31.06
N GLN A 3 73.10 23.77 -30.60
CA GLN A 3 72.42 23.74 -29.34
C GLN A 3 71.05 23.06 -29.55
N SER A 4 70.78 21.98 -28.84
CA SER A 4 69.48 21.32 -28.78
C SER A 4 68.66 21.92 -27.60
N ILE A 5 67.50 22.45 -27.93
CA ILE A 5 66.53 22.94 -26.96
C ILE A 5 65.55 21.78 -26.67
N THR A 6 65.54 21.27 -25.45
CA THR A 6 64.57 20.26 -24.99
C THR A 6 63.35 20.99 -24.41
N ALA A 7 62.24 20.85 -25.08
CA ALA A 7 60.96 21.37 -24.56
C ALA A 7 60.33 20.39 -23.56
N LEU A 8 60.12 20.85 -22.34
CA LEU A 8 59.44 20.10 -21.26
C LEU A 8 57.94 20.36 -21.34
N CYS A 9 57.19 19.36 -21.81
CA CYS A 9 55.71 19.42 -21.78
C CYS A 9 55.21 19.04 -20.38
N ILE A 10 54.69 20.01 -19.65
CA ILE A 10 54.00 19.78 -18.37
C ILE A 10 52.53 19.42 -18.70
N PHE A 11 52.16 18.15 -18.51
CA PHE A 11 50.77 17.70 -18.56
C PHE A 11 50.07 18.03 -17.23
N SER A 12 49.21 19.03 -17.25
CA SER A 12 48.31 19.31 -16.12
C SER A 12 47.15 18.32 -16.15
N ILE A 13 47.12 17.38 -15.22
CA ILE A 13 45.98 16.49 -14.99
C ILE A 13 44.94 17.28 -14.19
N ALA A 14 43.92 17.80 -14.85
CA ALA A 14 42.77 18.35 -14.21
C ALA A 14 41.89 17.20 -13.66
N SER A 15 41.96 16.95 -12.36
CA SER A 15 41.09 16.02 -11.68
C SER A 15 39.68 16.63 -11.57
N TRP A 16 38.78 16.15 -12.41
CA TRP A 16 37.34 16.46 -12.24
C TRP A 16 36.83 15.70 -11.02
N PHE A 17 36.71 16.41 -9.92
CA PHE A 17 35.90 15.93 -8.81
C PHE A 17 34.42 16.01 -9.23
N CYS A 18 33.83 14.85 -9.57
CA CYS A 18 32.39 14.72 -9.71
C CYS A 18 31.80 14.79 -8.32
N ASN A 19 31.44 16.00 -7.88
CA ASN A 19 30.62 16.16 -6.69
C ASN A 19 29.23 15.61 -7.04
N THR A 20 28.93 14.39 -6.60
CA THR A 20 27.54 13.92 -6.51
C THR A 20 26.85 14.79 -5.49
N VAL A 21 26.22 15.86 -5.95
CA VAL A 21 25.23 16.58 -5.15
C VAL A 21 24.10 15.56 -4.92
N SER A 22 24.07 14.97 -3.75
CA SER A 22 22.88 14.27 -3.25
C SER A 22 21.80 15.34 -3.11
N GLY A 23 21.01 15.55 -4.16
CA GLY A 23 19.91 16.50 -4.14
C GLY A 23 18.98 16.08 -3.01
N GLN A 24 18.77 16.97 -2.05
CA GLN A 24 17.78 16.77 -1.01
C GLN A 24 16.42 16.60 -1.70
N SER A 25 15.67 15.55 -1.35
CA SER A 25 14.32 15.29 -1.85
C SER A 25 13.46 16.54 -1.72
N ALA A 26 12.75 16.91 -2.78
CA ALA A 26 11.94 18.14 -2.80
C ALA A 26 10.79 18.07 -1.77
N SER A 27 10.31 16.85 -1.45
CA SER A 27 9.32 16.61 -0.39
C SER A 27 9.93 16.55 1.01
N GLY A 28 11.25 16.37 1.12
CA GLY A 28 11.97 16.06 2.35
C GLY A 28 11.94 14.58 2.75
N TYR A 29 11.07 13.75 2.14
CA TYR A 29 11.00 12.33 2.45
C TYR A 29 12.24 11.58 1.96
N HIS A 30 12.75 10.68 2.80
CA HIS A 30 13.88 9.81 2.49
C HIS A 30 13.80 8.52 3.32
N ILE A 31 14.51 7.48 2.92
CA ILE A 31 14.64 6.26 3.72
C ILE A 31 15.50 6.58 4.94
N ALA A 32 14.87 6.72 6.10
CA ALA A 32 15.54 7.02 7.36
C ALA A 32 16.09 5.77 8.05
N LYS A 33 15.38 4.63 7.89
CA LYS A 33 15.74 3.33 8.48
C LYS A 33 15.27 2.19 7.59
N THR A 34 15.82 1.00 7.81
CA THR A 34 15.34 -0.27 7.24
C THR A 34 15.24 -1.29 8.36
N PHE A 35 14.07 -1.90 8.52
CA PHE A 35 13.86 -3.01 9.45
C PHE A 35 14.02 -4.33 8.70
N HIS A 36 14.89 -5.22 9.17
CA HIS A 36 15.14 -6.52 8.57
C HIS A 36 14.40 -7.63 9.32
N ILE A 37 13.74 -8.50 8.59
CA ILE A 37 12.92 -9.57 9.15
C ILE A 37 13.36 -10.90 8.55
N ALA A 38 13.92 -11.78 9.37
CA ALA A 38 14.52 -13.03 8.91
C ALA A 38 13.51 -14.16 8.56
N SER A 39 12.19 -13.90 8.57
CA SER A 39 11.19 -14.91 8.22
C SER A 39 11.02 -15.07 6.70
N PRO A 40 10.74 -16.29 6.20
CA PRO A 40 10.54 -16.53 4.77
C PRO A 40 9.12 -16.19 4.33
N GLY A 41 8.95 -15.79 3.08
CA GLY A 41 7.64 -15.57 2.44
C GLY A 41 7.62 -14.33 1.58
N GLY A 42 6.52 -14.14 0.86
CA GLY A 42 6.19 -12.88 0.21
C GLY A 42 5.47 -11.94 1.18
N TRP A 43 5.35 -10.70 0.81
CA TRP A 43 4.68 -9.66 1.59
C TRP A 43 3.51 -9.07 0.81
N ASP A 44 2.64 -8.38 1.55
CA ASP A 44 1.57 -7.58 0.99
C ASP A 44 1.35 -6.32 1.86
N TYR A 45 0.12 -6.00 2.26
CA TYR A 45 -0.17 -4.76 2.95
C TYR A 45 0.41 -4.70 4.37
N PRO A 46 1.11 -3.61 4.71
CA PRO A 46 1.44 -3.27 6.09
C PRO A 46 0.29 -2.48 6.74
N ALA A 47 0.19 -2.51 8.06
CA ALA A 47 -0.74 -1.68 8.82
C ALA A 47 -0.06 -1.08 10.06
N ALA A 48 0.06 0.25 10.09
CA ALA A 48 0.51 0.98 11.26
C ALA A 48 -0.66 1.17 12.21
N ASP A 49 -0.56 0.63 13.41
CA ASP A 49 -1.62 0.76 14.40
C ASP A 49 -1.61 2.16 15.04
N ALA A 50 -2.65 2.97 14.78
CA ALA A 50 -2.79 4.30 15.37
C ALA A 50 -3.04 4.27 16.88
N GLY A 51 -3.50 3.14 17.43
CA GLY A 51 -3.78 2.94 18.86
C GLY A 51 -2.57 2.50 19.68
N SER A 52 -1.49 2.04 19.06
CA SER A 52 -0.31 1.54 19.73
C SER A 52 0.98 1.84 18.94
N ASN A 53 2.15 1.46 19.51
CA ASN A 53 3.43 1.55 18.82
C ASN A 53 3.76 0.30 17.99
N LYS A 54 2.73 -0.36 17.41
CA LYS A 54 2.90 -1.59 16.65
C LYS A 54 2.72 -1.37 15.15
N LEU A 55 3.59 -2.01 14.37
CA LEU A 55 3.49 -2.16 12.93
C LEU A 55 3.21 -3.62 12.61
N TYR A 56 2.15 -3.88 11.88
CA TYR A 56 1.76 -5.22 11.44
C TYR A 56 2.10 -5.39 9.97
N LEU A 57 2.68 -6.54 9.63
CA LEU A 57 3.19 -6.83 8.29
C LEU A 57 2.67 -8.19 7.83
N SER A 58 1.87 -8.21 6.78
CA SER A 58 1.47 -9.45 6.13
C SER A 58 2.71 -10.13 5.52
N HIS A 59 2.95 -11.40 5.86
CA HIS A 59 4.14 -12.10 5.41
C HIS A 59 3.88 -13.60 5.16
N GLY A 60 3.39 -13.91 3.99
CA GLY A 60 3.17 -15.27 3.52
C GLY A 60 2.15 -16.07 4.30
N THR A 61 2.53 -16.66 5.43
CA THR A 61 1.68 -17.51 6.26
C THR A 61 1.44 -16.97 7.67
N GLN A 62 1.93 -15.76 7.93
CA GLN A 62 1.89 -15.12 9.23
C GLN A 62 1.83 -13.60 9.11
N VAL A 63 1.48 -12.93 10.20
CA VAL A 63 1.69 -11.49 10.35
C VAL A 63 2.81 -11.26 11.35
N ASN A 64 3.86 -10.56 10.93
CA ASN A 64 4.91 -10.09 11.84
C ASN A 64 4.45 -8.81 12.52
N ILE A 65 4.66 -8.70 13.82
CA ILE A 65 4.35 -7.50 14.60
C ILE A 65 5.67 -6.90 15.07
N LEU A 66 5.92 -5.66 14.66
CA LEU A 66 7.13 -4.92 15.04
C LEU A 66 6.78 -3.71 15.90
N ASP A 67 7.75 -3.26 16.69
CA ASP A 67 7.76 -1.90 17.23
C ASP A 67 8.02 -0.90 16.08
N LYS A 68 7.18 0.14 15.96
CA LYS A 68 7.25 1.12 14.87
C LYS A 68 8.54 1.97 14.86
N GLU A 69 9.17 2.14 16.02
CA GLU A 69 10.36 3.00 16.16
C GLU A 69 11.66 2.22 16.00
N THR A 70 11.73 1.04 16.60
CA THR A 70 12.96 0.24 16.64
C THR A 70 13.03 -0.81 15.56
N GLY A 71 11.88 -1.33 15.09
CA GLY A 71 11.79 -2.47 14.20
C GLY A 71 11.94 -3.82 14.90
N ASP A 72 12.03 -3.82 16.23
CA ASP A 72 12.13 -5.05 17.01
C ASP A 72 10.84 -5.88 16.88
N SER A 73 10.98 -7.18 16.75
CA SER A 73 9.84 -8.10 16.73
C SER A 73 9.20 -8.16 18.11
N VAL A 74 7.92 -7.81 18.19
CA VAL A 74 7.12 -7.86 19.43
C VAL A 74 6.06 -8.96 19.39
N GLY A 75 5.88 -9.66 18.27
CA GLY A 75 4.95 -10.77 18.16
C GLY A 75 4.77 -11.28 16.73
N VAL A 76 4.04 -12.37 16.64
CA VAL A 76 3.66 -13.01 15.37
C VAL A 76 2.24 -13.55 15.50
N ILE A 77 1.38 -13.29 14.49
CA ILE A 77 0.09 -13.96 14.35
C ILE A 77 0.29 -15.07 13.32
N SER A 78 0.15 -16.31 13.75
CA SER A 78 0.31 -17.49 12.89
C SER A 78 -1.01 -17.96 12.27
N ASN A 79 -0.93 -18.97 11.38
CA ASN A 79 -2.09 -19.59 10.72
C ASN A 79 -2.91 -18.60 9.86
N THR A 80 -2.21 -17.67 9.19
CA THR A 80 -2.79 -16.67 8.26
C THR A 80 -2.28 -16.90 6.84
N THR A 81 -2.34 -18.13 6.33
CA THR A 81 -1.77 -18.49 5.02
C THR A 81 -2.39 -17.71 3.89
N GLY A 82 -1.53 -17.01 3.13
CA GLY A 82 -1.93 -16.07 2.08
C GLY A 82 -2.51 -14.79 2.68
N VAL A 83 -1.95 -14.31 3.78
CA VAL A 83 -2.38 -13.07 4.41
C VAL A 83 -2.10 -11.86 3.52
N HIS A 84 -3.08 -10.97 3.43
CA HIS A 84 -3.04 -9.71 2.67
C HIS A 84 -3.25 -8.50 3.58
N GLY A 85 -4.50 -8.15 3.91
CA GLY A 85 -4.84 -6.97 4.68
C GLY A 85 -4.91 -7.20 6.19
N ILE A 86 -4.84 -6.11 6.96
CA ILE A 86 -4.93 -6.10 8.43
C ILE A 86 -5.79 -4.90 8.87
N ALA A 87 -6.77 -5.14 9.75
CA ALA A 87 -7.66 -4.12 10.30
C ALA A 87 -7.78 -4.20 11.83
N PHE A 88 -8.16 -3.10 12.47
CA PHE A 88 -8.23 -2.98 13.92
C PHE A 88 -9.61 -2.49 14.39
N VAL A 89 -10.15 -3.11 15.46
CA VAL A 89 -11.34 -2.66 16.18
C VAL A 89 -10.95 -2.47 17.64
N HIS A 90 -10.33 -1.32 17.93
CA HIS A 90 -9.78 -1.01 19.26
C HIS A 90 -10.83 -1.08 20.37
N SER A 91 -12.06 -0.66 20.10
CA SER A 91 -13.16 -0.70 21.06
C SER A 91 -13.52 -2.10 21.55
N LEU A 92 -13.12 -3.14 20.78
CA LEU A 92 -13.33 -4.54 21.12
C LEU A 92 -12.01 -5.27 21.44
N GLY A 93 -10.86 -4.60 21.36
CA GLY A 93 -9.54 -5.20 21.53
C GLY A 93 -9.21 -6.25 20.46
N LYS A 94 -9.85 -6.19 19.29
CA LYS A 94 -9.71 -7.18 18.22
C LYS A 94 -8.99 -6.62 16.99
N GLY A 95 -8.20 -7.48 16.35
CA GLY A 95 -7.69 -7.27 15.00
C GLY A 95 -8.18 -8.35 14.04
N TYR A 96 -8.12 -8.06 12.76
CA TYR A 96 -8.62 -8.92 11.68
C TYR A 96 -7.59 -8.99 10.56
N THR A 97 -7.36 -10.20 10.00
CA THR A 97 -6.52 -10.37 8.80
C THR A 97 -7.30 -11.10 7.72
N SER A 98 -7.21 -10.64 6.49
CA SER A 98 -7.69 -11.40 5.33
C SER A 98 -6.65 -12.44 4.92
N ASN A 99 -7.08 -13.67 4.65
CA ASN A 99 -6.21 -14.79 4.31
C ASN A 99 -6.69 -15.44 3.01
N GLY A 100 -6.17 -14.96 1.88
CA GLY A 100 -6.66 -15.32 0.55
C GLY A 100 -6.63 -16.81 0.26
N ARG A 101 -5.55 -17.49 0.60
CA ARG A 101 -5.42 -18.94 0.35
C ARG A 101 -6.32 -19.79 1.24
N LEU A 102 -6.75 -19.27 2.38
CA LEU A 102 -7.65 -19.96 3.31
C LEU A 102 -9.12 -19.63 3.07
N ASN A 103 -9.43 -18.62 2.25
CA ASN A 103 -10.78 -18.08 2.06
C ASN A 103 -11.44 -17.72 3.40
N ASN A 104 -10.70 -17.05 4.27
CA ASN A 104 -11.19 -16.66 5.58
C ASN A 104 -10.57 -15.35 6.07
N VAL A 105 -11.14 -14.83 7.13
CA VAL A 105 -10.60 -13.76 7.96
C VAL A 105 -10.23 -14.35 9.31
N THR A 106 -9.03 -14.09 9.80
CA THR A 106 -8.60 -14.44 11.16
C THR A 106 -8.88 -13.27 12.09
N VAL A 107 -9.56 -13.55 13.21
CA VAL A 107 -9.75 -12.62 14.34
C VAL A 107 -8.64 -12.88 15.34
N PHE A 108 -7.98 -11.84 15.83
CA PHE A 108 -6.93 -11.96 16.85
C PHE A 108 -7.09 -10.90 17.94
N ASP A 109 -6.57 -11.20 19.11
CA ASP A 109 -6.52 -10.29 20.25
C ASP A 109 -5.39 -9.27 20.08
N LEU A 110 -5.67 -7.96 20.15
CA LEU A 110 -4.68 -6.90 19.93
C LEU A 110 -3.60 -6.83 21.00
N ALA A 111 -3.90 -7.26 22.22
CA ALA A 111 -2.93 -7.21 23.31
C ALA A 111 -1.90 -8.34 23.20
N SER A 112 -2.38 -9.56 22.99
CA SER A 112 -1.55 -10.78 22.99
C SER A 112 -1.10 -11.25 21.61
N GLY A 113 -1.81 -10.89 20.53
CA GLY A 113 -1.63 -11.44 19.19
C GLY A 113 -2.22 -12.83 19.01
N ASN A 114 -2.89 -13.40 20.03
CA ASN A 114 -3.47 -14.73 19.94
C ASN A 114 -4.66 -14.78 18.98
N VAL A 115 -4.71 -15.83 18.16
CA VAL A 115 -5.86 -16.10 17.28
C VAL A 115 -7.07 -16.48 18.13
N LEU A 116 -8.17 -15.78 17.93
CA LEU A 116 -9.46 -15.99 18.61
C LEU A 116 -10.40 -16.83 17.78
N LYS A 117 -10.51 -16.56 16.48
CA LYS A 117 -11.47 -17.20 15.57
C LYS A 117 -10.99 -17.11 14.12
N GLN A 118 -11.46 -18.00 13.28
CA GLN A 118 -11.39 -17.87 11.82
C GLN A 118 -12.81 -17.86 11.26
N ILE A 119 -13.08 -16.89 10.38
CA ILE A 119 -14.41 -16.64 9.81
C ILE A 119 -14.31 -16.94 8.31
N ALA A 120 -15.08 -17.91 7.82
CA ALA A 120 -15.15 -18.19 6.39
C ALA A 120 -15.75 -16.99 5.65
N THR A 121 -15.14 -16.63 4.51
CA THR A 121 -15.57 -15.52 3.65
C THR A 121 -15.80 -15.99 2.22
N GLY A 122 -15.92 -15.08 1.27
CA GLY A 122 -15.84 -15.38 -0.15
C GLY A 122 -14.44 -15.82 -0.57
N LYS A 123 -14.23 -15.98 -1.87
CA LYS A 123 -13.01 -16.58 -2.43
C LYS A 123 -11.88 -15.57 -2.50
N ASN A 124 -10.72 -15.93 -1.95
CA ASN A 124 -9.49 -15.13 -1.96
C ASN A 124 -9.69 -13.74 -1.36
N PRO A 125 -10.05 -13.61 -0.06
CA PRO A 125 -10.15 -12.31 0.57
C PRO A 125 -8.79 -11.59 0.56
N ASP A 126 -8.80 -10.32 0.14
CA ASP A 126 -7.62 -9.48 -0.06
C ASP A 126 -7.60 -8.32 0.94
N TRP A 127 -8.19 -7.18 0.59
CA TRP A 127 -8.27 -6.06 1.51
C TRP A 127 -9.26 -6.33 2.65
N VAL A 128 -8.93 -5.88 3.85
CA VAL A 128 -9.83 -5.89 5.00
C VAL A 128 -9.73 -4.57 5.75
N PHE A 129 -10.86 -3.97 6.13
CA PHE A 129 -10.86 -2.74 6.90
C PHE A 129 -12.07 -2.65 7.84
N TYR A 130 -11.95 -1.80 8.86
CA TYR A 130 -13.07 -1.44 9.73
C TYR A 130 -13.80 -0.23 9.15
N GLU A 131 -15.08 -0.39 8.85
CA GLU A 131 -15.94 0.67 8.35
C GLU A 131 -16.64 1.37 9.55
N PRO A 132 -16.27 2.64 9.86
CA PRO A 132 -16.65 3.26 11.12
C PRO A 132 -18.13 3.66 11.21
N PHE A 133 -18.79 3.94 10.07
CA PHE A 133 -20.21 4.31 10.06
C PHE A 133 -21.12 3.12 10.42
N SER A 134 -20.95 2.00 9.76
CA SER A 134 -21.70 0.77 10.02
C SER A 134 -21.15 -0.05 11.20
N LYS A 135 -19.93 0.27 11.63
CA LYS A 135 -19.16 -0.48 12.65
C LYS A 135 -18.96 -1.94 12.26
N LYS A 136 -18.72 -2.20 10.98
CA LYS A 136 -18.48 -3.54 10.43
C LYS A 136 -17.04 -3.68 9.94
N ILE A 137 -16.59 -4.92 9.93
CA ILE A 137 -15.41 -5.32 9.16
C ILE A 137 -15.87 -5.70 7.76
N ILE A 138 -15.20 -5.17 6.75
CA ILE A 138 -15.49 -5.47 5.35
C ILE A 138 -14.22 -6.00 4.70
N THR A 139 -14.32 -7.10 3.98
CA THR A 139 -13.23 -7.64 3.17
C THR A 139 -13.65 -7.81 1.73
N SER A 140 -12.77 -7.41 0.81
CA SER A 140 -12.90 -7.70 -0.62
C SER A 140 -12.51 -9.15 -0.87
N ASN A 141 -13.38 -9.91 -1.52
CA ASN A 141 -13.09 -11.27 -1.95
C ASN A 141 -12.62 -11.22 -3.41
N HIS A 142 -11.30 -11.01 -3.59
CA HIS A 142 -10.67 -10.71 -4.88
C HIS A 142 -11.15 -11.61 -6.02
N SER A 143 -11.07 -12.93 -5.83
CA SER A 143 -11.50 -13.90 -6.86
C SER A 143 -12.98 -14.31 -6.76
N GLY A 144 -13.69 -13.81 -5.76
CA GLY A 144 -15.12 -14.04 -5.55
C GLY A 144 -16.00 -13.01 -6.27
N GLY A 145 -15.47 -11.81 -6.49
CA GLY A 145 -16.22 -10.69 -7.05
C GLY A 145 -17.31 -10.18 -6.10
N ASP A 146 -17.07 -10.26 -4.79
CA ASP A 146 -18.00 -9.83 -3.76
C ASP A 146 -17.27 -9.29 -2.53
N LEU A 147 -18.04 -8.70 -1.61
CA LEU A 147 -17.56 -8.27 -0.30
C LEU A 147 -18.22 -9.10 0.79
N SER A 148 -17.46 -9.54 1.78
CA SER A 148 -18.01 -10.09 3.01
C SER A 148 -18.08 -8.98 4.06
N VAL A 149 -19.27 -8.81 4.66
CA VAL A 149 -19.55 -7.88 5.76
C VAL A 149 -19.62 -8.69 7.05
N ILE A 150 -18.72 -8.41 7.98
CA ILE A 150 -18.55 -9.16 9.23
C ILE A 150 -18.97 -8.26 10.40
N ASP A 151 -19.79 -8.79 11.30
CA ASP A 151 -20.09 -8.13 12.57
C ASP A 151 -18.98 -8.44 13.60
N PRO A 152 -18.19 -7.44 14.05
CA PRO A 152 -17.11 -7.68 15.00
C PRO A 152 -17.60 -8.01 16.43
N ALA A 153 -18.89 -7.83 16.73
CA ALA A 153 -19.46 -8.24 18.02
C ALA A 153 -19.70 -9.74 18.10
N SER A 154 -20.18 -10.37 17.01
CA SER A 154 -20.45 -11.81 16.91
C SER A 154 -19.32 -12.60 16.22
N ASP A 155 -18.45 -11.93 15.48
CA ASP A 155 -17.46 -12.51 14.57
C ASP A 155 -18.11 -13.43 13.52
N GLU A 156 -19.18 -12.94 12.88
CA GLU A 156 -19.93 -13.67 11.85
C GLU A 156 -20.12 -12.82 10.61
N VAL A 157 -20.12 -13.44 9.43
CA VAL A 157 -20.54 -12.79 8.18
C VAL A 157 -22.04 -12.54 8.25
N VAL A 158 -22.43 -11.28 8.21
CA VAL A 158 -23.85 -10.85 8.29
C VAL A 158 -24.42 -10.50 6.92
N ALA A 159 -23.56 -10.25 5.92
CA ALA A 159 -23.98 -10.02 4.54
C ALA A 159 -22.83 -10.33 3.56
N THR A 160 -23.23 -10.64 2.32
CA THR A 160 -22.32 -10.69 1.17
C THR A 160 -22.88 -9.76 0.10
N ILE A 161 -22.06 -8.85 -0.41
CA ILE A 161 -22.45 -7.85 -1.39
C ILE A 161 -21.77 -8.21 -2.72
N PRO A 162 -22.49 -8.65 -3.75
CA PRO A 162 -21.92 -8.88 -5.06
C PRO A 162 -21.38 -7.57 -5.64
N VAL A 163 -20.12 -7.60 -6.06
CA VAL A 163 -19.45 -6.53 -6.80
C VAL A 163 -19.11 -7.10 -8.17
N ILE A 164 -19.50 -6.43 -9.24
CA ILE A 164 -19.27 -6.96 -10.59
C ILE A 164 -17.77 -6.84 -10.93
N GLY A 165 -17.12 -7.99 -11.12
CA GLY A 165 -15.69 -8.11 -11.40
C GLY A 165 -15.12 -9.39 -10.83
N ASN A 166 -13.88 -9.75 -11.20
CA ASN A 166 -13.16 -10.92 -10.67
C ASN A 166 -11.85 -10.52 -9.98
N ALA A 167 -11.58 -9.22 -9.83
CA ALA A 167 -10.40 -8.70 -9.17
C ALA A 167 -10.82 -7.49 -8.33
N VAL A 168 -11.35 -7.78 -7.13
CA VAL A 168 -11.82 -6.75 -6.17
C VAL A 168 -10.69 -6.48 -5.18
N GLU A 169 -10.19 -5.26 -5.20
CA GLU A 169 -8.99 -4.82 -4.48
C GLU A 169 -9.33 -3.95 -3.26
N THR A 170 -8.61 -2.85 -3.09
CA THR A 170 -8.71 -1.93 -1.96
C THR A 170 -10.10 -1.29 -1.83
N ILE A 171 -10.53 -1.13 -0.59
CA ILE A 171 -11.81 -0.51 -0.23
C ILE A 171 -11.55 0.70 0.68
N MET A 172 -12.24 1.83 0.40
CA MET A 172 -12.27 3.02 1.26
C MET A 172 -13.70 3.43 1.61
N SER A 173 -13.87 4.15 2.72
CA SER A 173 -15.17 4.68 3.19
C SER A 173 -15.17 6.20 3.21
N ASP A 174 -16.31 6.81 2.92
CA ASP A 174 -16.56 8.24 3.17
C ASP A 174 -16.90 8.54 4.64
N ASN A 175 -16.93 7.52 5.48
CA ASN A 175 -17.38 7.57 6.88
C ASN A 175 -18.84 8.03 7.07
N ALA A 176 -19.63 8.01 5.99
CA ALA A 176 -21.02 8.48 5.96
C ALA A 176 -21.99 7.49 5.30
N GLY A 177 -21.52 6.26 5.05
CA GLY A 177 -22.35 5.17 4.53
C GLY A 177 -22.08 4.74 3.10
N LYS A 178 -21.12 5.39 2.40
CA LYS A 178 -20.64 4.92 1.12
C LYS A 178 -19.26 4.29 1.26
N ILE A 179 -19.05 3.20 0.59
CA ILE A 179 -17.74 2.60 0.38
C ILE A 179 -17.41 2.56 -1.10
N PHE A 180 -16.12 2.72 -1.41
CA PHE A 180 -15.55 2.75 -2.75
C PHE A 180 -14.61 1.58 -2.89
N VAL A 181 -14.76 0.82 -3.95
CA VAL A 181 -14.08 -0.44 -4.18
C VAL A 181 -13.35 -0.40 -5.50
N SER A 182 -12.05 -0.65 -5.51
CA SER A 182 -11.28 -0.81 -6.73
C SER A 182 -11.65 -2.13 -7.42
N ALA A 183 -12.14 -2.06 -8.65
CA ALA A 183 -12.37 -3.22 -9.51
C ALA A 183 -11.30 -3.24 -10.61
N GLU A 184 -10.20 -3.96 -10.36
CA GLU A 184 -8.98 -3.96 -11.18
C GLU A 184 -9.28 -4.37 -12.63
N ASP A 185 -9.96 -5.51 -12.81
CA ASP A 185 -10.26 -6.07 -14.13
C ASP A 185 -11.28 -5.25 -14.95
N LYS A 186 -11.99 -4.31 -14.33
CA LYS A 186 -12.94 -3.40 -14.97
C LYS A 186 -12.40 -1.99 -15.15
N SER A 187 -11.29 -1.65 -14.49
CA SER A 187 -10.75 -0.28 -14.46
C SER A 187 -11.80 0.74 -14.02
N GLU A 188 -12.49 0.44 -12.91
CA GLU A 188 -13.52 1.30 -12.35
C GLU A 188 -13.50 1.32 -10.81
N ILE A 189 -14.12 2.33 -10.23
CA ILE A 189 -14.52 2.34 -8.82
C ILE A 189 -15.99 1.94 -8.72
N VAL A 190 -16.25 0.90 -7.94
CA VAL A 190 -17.62 0.49 -7.61
C VAL A 190 -18.05 1.16 -6.31
N VAL A 191 -19.22 1.78 -6.32
CA VAL A 191 -19.78 2.47 -5.15
C VAL A 191 -20.83 1.59 -4.49
N VAL A 192 -20.69 1.38 -3.20
CA VAL A 192 -21.62 0.57 -2.41
C VAL A 192 -22.22 1.43 -1.32
N ASP A 193 -23.54 1.38 -1.17
CA ASP A 193 -24.26 1.90 0.00
C ASP A 193 -24.29 0.81 1.07
N ILE A 194 -23.54 1.00 2.15
CA ILE A 194 -23.39 0.01 3.21
C ILE A 194 -24.67 -0.18 4.03
N THR A 195 -25.59 0.80 4.02
CA THR A 195 -26.89 0.69 4.71
C THR A 195 -27.87 -0.16 3.93
N LYS A 196 -27.76 -0.14 2.59
CA LYS A 196 -28.59 -0.96 1.69
C LYS A 196 -27.94 -2.30 1.37
N LEU A 197 -26.65 -2.47 1.69
CA LEU A 197 -25.84 -3.62 1.33
C LEU A 197 -25.87 -3.89 -0.18
N ALA A 198 -25.73 -2.83 -0.98
CA ALA A 198 -25.93 -2.90 -2.43
C ALA A 198 -25.00 -1.93 -3.17
N VAL A 199 -24.56 -2.35 -4.36
CA VAL A 199 -23.89 -1.48 -5.33
C VAL A 199 -24.88 -0.45 -5.83
N THR A 200 -24.45 0.82 -5.89
CA THR A 200 -25.25 1.95 -6.37
C THR A 200 -24.74 2.57 -7.64
N ASP A 201 -23.43 2.52 -7.86
CA ASP A 201 -22.80 3.15 -9.02
C ASP A 201 -21.53 2.40 -9.46
N HIS A 202 -21.16 2.61 -10.73
CA HIS A 202 -19.91 2.20 -11.35
C HIS A 202 -19.27 3.40 -12.01
N TRP A 203 -18.06 3.77 -11.58
CA TRP A 203 -17.36 4.96 -12.05
C TRP A 203 -16.09 4.58 -12.83
N PRO A 204 -16.12 4.70 -14.18
CA PRO A 204 -14.95 4.41 -14.99
C PRO A 204 -13.77 5.32 -14.70
N LEU A 205 -12.56 4.77 -14.67
CA LEU A 205 -11.32 5.48 -14.38
C LEU A 205 -10.56 5.97 -15.62
N SER A 206 -11.06 5.68 -16.83
CA SER A 206 -10.35 6.00 -18.08
C SER A 206 -9.77 7.44 -18.08
N PRO A 207 -8.46 7.58 -18.40
CA PRO A 207 -7.54 6.58 -19.00
C PRO A 207 -6.76 5.73 -17.95
N GLY A 208 -7.09 5.78 -16.66
CA GLY A 208 -6.49 4.90 -15.65
C GLY A 208 -6.94 3.46 -15.87
N GLU A 209 -6.00 2.52 -15.83
CA GLU A 209 -6.24 1.08 -15.98
C GLU A 209 -5.69 0.34 -14.75
N GLY A 210 -6.31 -0.79 -14.41
CA GLY A 210 -5.84 -1.66 -13.34
C GLY A 210 -5.75 -0.98 -11.96
N PRO A 211 -6.84 -0.41 -11.40
CA PRO A 211 -6.81 0.22 -10.10
C PRO A 211 -6.59 -0.82 -9.00
N THR A 212 -5.56 -0.63 -8.17
CA THR A 212 -5.25 -1.46 -7.02
C THR A 212 -5.34 -0.66 -5.72
N GLY A 213 -4.38 0.24 -5.48
CA GLY A 213 -4.36 1.10 -4.31
C GLY A 213 -5.42 2.21 -4.36
N LEU A 214 -6.06 2.47 -3.21
CA LEU A 214 -7.07 3.52 -3.08
C LEU A 214 -6.88 4.25 -1.75
N ALA A 215 -7.01 5.58 -1.76
CA ALA A 215 -7.07 6.42 -0.58
C ALA A 215 -8.16 7.49 -0.75
N ILE A 216 -8.56 8.13 0.34
CA ILE A 216 -9.60 9.15 0.33
C ILE A 216 -9.24 10.32 1.26
N ASP A 217 -9.42 11.56 0.80
CA ASP A 217 -9.63 12.70 1.67
C ASP A 217 -11.15 12.88 1.90
N VAL A 218 -11.61 12.52 3.09
CA VAL A 218 -13.03 12.63 3.44
C VAL A 218 -13.49 14.08 3.61
N GLU A 219 -12.57 15.01 3.91
CA GLU A 219 -12.86 16.43 4.07
C GLU A 219 -13.15 17.08 2.71
N THR A 220 -12.26 16.92 1.74
CA THR A 220 -12.41 17.45 0.39
C THR A 220 -13.24 16.56 -0.52
N LYS A 221 -13.57 15.34 -0.08
CA LYS A 221 -14.26 14.27 -0.83
C LYS A 221 -13.53 13.92 -2.10
N ARG A 222 -12.25 13.64 -1.98
CA ARG A 222 -11.40 13.22 -3.10
C ARG A 222 -10.93 11.80 -2.90
N LEU A 223 -11.17 10.97 -3.91
CA LEU A 223 -10.60 9.64 -4.05
C LEU A 223 -9.30 9.72 -4.85
N PHE A 224 -8.32 8.96 -4.42
CA PHE A 224 -7.01 8.81 -5.03
C PHE A 224 -6.82 7.35 -5.43
N SER A 225 -7.04 7.03 -6.72
CA SER A 225 -6.92 5.67 -7.25
C SER A 225 -5.59 5.48 -7.97
N GLY A 226 -4.74 4.60 -7.44
CA GLY A 226 -3.49 4.17 -8.05
C GLY A 226 -3.78 3.18 -9.17
N CYS A 227 -3.45 3.57 -10.39
CA CYS A 227 -3.59 2.78 -11.62
C CYS A 227 -2.21 2.55 -12.26
N ASP A 228 -2.18 1.87 -13.41
CA ASP A 228 -0.95 1.71 -14.20
C ASP A 228 -0.36 3.08 -14.58
N LYS A 229 0.76 3.45 -13.91
CA LYS A 229 1.52 4.71 -14.13
C LYS A 229 0.72 6.01 -13.99
N LEU A 230 -0.50 5.94 -13.45
CA LEU A 230 -1.36 7.09 -13.22
C LEU A 230 -2.00 7.04 -11.83
N LEU A 231 -2.04 8.17 -11.16
CA LEU A 231 -2.98 8.41 -10.08
C LEU A 231 -4.18 9.16 -10.65
N ILE A 232 -5.36 8.57 -10.52
CA ILE A 232 -6.62 9.23 -10.87
C ILE A 232 -7.20 9.86 -9.62
N VAL A 233 -7.43 11.17 -9.68
CA VAL A 233 -8.14 11.93 -8.64
C VAL A 233 -9.58 12.08 -9.04
N MET A 234 -10.50 11.66 -8.16
CA MET A 234 -11.93 11.61 -8.47
C MET A 234 -12.76 12.27 -7.37
N ASP A 235 -13.86 12.91 -7.74
CA ASP A 235 -14.85 13.41 -6.79
C ASP A 235 -15.67 12.24 -6.22
N ALA A 236 -15.53 11.98 -4.93
CA ALA A 236 -16.21 10.89 -4.22
C ALA A 236 -17.74 11.08 -4.10
N THR A 237 -18.30 12.22 -4.53
CA THR A 237 -19.74 12.45 -4.51
C THR A 237 -20.45 12.01 -5.80
N ASN A 238 -19.73 12.00 -6.93
CA ASN A 238 -20.36 11.83 -8.25
C ASN A 238 -19.49 11.10 -9.29
N GLY A 239 -18.27 10.65 -8.93
CA GLY A 239 -17.37 9.90 -9.81
C GLY A 239 -16.67 10.74 -10.90
N LYS A 240 -16.77 12.08 -10.84
CA LYS A 240 -16.10 12.93 -11.83
C LYS A 240 -14.59 12.88 -11.62
N ILE A 241 -13.83 12.60 -12.67
CA ILE A 241 -12.38 12.72 -12.66
C ILE A 241 -12.00 14.20 -12.58
N ILE A 242 -11.21 14.55 -11.56
CA ILE A 242 -10.72 15.91 -11.30
C ILE A 242 -9.33 16.11 -11.91
N ASP A 243 -8.43 15.13 -11.70
CA ASP A 243 -7.06 15.21 -12.20
C ASP A 243 -6.48 13.81 -12.51
N LYS A 244 -5.36 13.79 -13.24
CA LYS A 244 -4.63 12.61 -13.67
C LYS A 244 -3.14 12.92 -13.58
N LEU A 245 -2.47 12.28 -12.65
CA LEU A 245 -1.08 12.58 -12.33
C LEU A 245 -0.19 11.38 -12.67
N PRO A 246 0.97 11.60 -13.31
CA PRO A 246 1.91 10.52 -13.56
C PRO A 246 2.53 10.03 -12.25
N ILE A 247 2.60 8.71 -12.09
CA ILE A 247 3.27 8.02 -10.99
C ILE A 247 4.21 6.96 -11.54
N GLY A 248 4.99 6.29 -10.69
CA GLY A 248 5.85 5.17 -11.10
C GLY A 248 5.05 3.92 -11.46
N ASP A 249 5.75 2.93 -12.00
CA ASP A 249 5.16 1.67 -12.46
C ASP A 249 4.90 0.68 -11.32
N GLY A 250 3.81 -0.09 -11.43
CA GLY A 250 3.46 -1.14 -10.46
C GLY A 250 3.01 -0.61 -9.12
N CYS A 251 2.21 0.46 -9.11
CA CYS A 251 1.57 0.97 -7.91
C CYS A 251 0.55 -0.05 -7.40
N ASP A 252 0.66 -0.42 -6.12
CA ASP A 252 -0.24 -1.37 -5.46
C ASP A 252 -0.79 -0.80 -4.13
N GLY A 253 -0.21 0.28 -3.65
CA GLY A 253 -0.64 0.97 -2.45
C GLY A 253 -0.63 2.48 -2.59
N VAL A 254 -1.70 3.11 -2.11
CA VAL A 254 -1.86 4.56 -2.00
C VAL A 254 -2.16 4.91 -0.55
N ALA A 255 -1.46 5.90 0.00
CA ALA A 255 -1.71 6.44 1.33
C ALA A 255 -1.98 7.94 1.25
N PHE A 256 -2.81 8.44 2.14
CA PHE A 256 -3.10 9.86 2.29
C PHE A 256 -2.82 10.32 3.71
N ASP A 257 -2.16 11.44 3.84
CA ASP A 257 -1.91 12.12 5.11
C ASP A 257 -2.85 13.34 5.22
N PRO A 258 -3.89 13.28 6.06
CA PRO A 258 -4.89 14.34 6.15
C PRO A 258 -4.34 15.64 6.73
N GLU A 259 -3.32 15.58 7.59
CA GLU A 259 -2.72 16.77 8.20
C GLU A 259 -1.84 17.53 7.21
N THR A 260 -0.99 16.81 6.48
CA THR A 260 -0.09 17.43 5.52
C THR A 260 -0.69 17.55 4.12
N LYS A 261 -1.89 16.99 3.88
CA LYS A 261 -2.54 16.92 2.55
C LYS A 261 -1.59 16.35 1.49
N MET A 262 -0.90 15.28 1.83
CA MET A 262 0.00 14.55 0.94
C MET A 262 -0.58 13.20 0.56
N VAL A 263 -0.51 12.87 -0.71
CA VAL A 263 -0.80 11.54 -1.25
C VAL A 263 0.52 10.87 -1.60
N PHE A 264 0.66 9.60 -1.26
CA PHE A 264 1.84 8.79 -1.53
C PHE A 264 1.43 7.55 -2.32
N THR A 265 2.12 7.28 -3.42
CA THR A 265 1.96 6.02 -4.16
C THR A 265 3.22 5.19 -4.06
N ALA A 266 3.09 3.94 -3.62
CA ALA A 266 4.21 2.99 -3.57
C ALA A 266 4.28 2.25 -4.90
N ASN A 267 5.35 2.51 -5.67
CA ASN A 267 5.50 2.00 -7.02
C ASN A 267 6.50 0.84 -7.03
N GLY A 268 6.08 -0.32 -7.45
CA GLY A 268 6.85 -1.56 -7.43
C GLY A 268 8.15 -1.54 -8.24
N GLU A 269 8.30 -0.58 -9.15
CA GLU A 269 9.57 -0.32 -9.85
C GLU A 269 10.71 0.10 -8.91
N GLY A 270 10.39 0.67 -7.73
CA GLY A 270 11.36 1.14 -6.74
C GLY A 270 11.34 2.65 -6.54
N THR A 271 10.16 3.27 -6.63
CA THR A 271 9.94 4.69 -6.33
C THR A 271 8.71 4.87 -5.44
N MET A 272 8.64 6.01 -4.76
CA MET A 272 7.43 6.51 -4.11
C MET A 272 7.14 7.90 -4.67
N THR A 273 6.01 8.05 -5.36
CA THR A 273 5.60 9.36 -5.83
C THR A 273 4.88 10.12 -4.72
N VAL A 274 5.28 11.37 -4.49
CA VAL A 274 4.70 12.26 -3.49
C VAL A 274 3.90 13.34 -4.19
N ILE A 275 2.61 13.42 -3.88
CA ILE A 275 1.69 14.36 -4.49
C ILE A 275 1.13 15.27 -3.39
N LYS A 276 1.12 16.57 -3.62
CA LYS A 276 0.48 17.57 -2.76
C LYS A 276 -0.93 17.84 -3.25
N GLU A 277 -1.92 17.66 -2.40
CA GLU A 277 -3.24 18.26 -2.56
C GLU A 277 -3.14 19.72 -2.15
N VAL A 278 -3.10 20.63 -3.13
CA VAL A 278 -3.02 22.08 -2.92
C VAL A 278 -4.40 22.62 -2.58
N SER A 279 -5.40 22.08 -3.23
CA SER A 279 -6.83 22.32 -2.96
C SER A 279 -7.64 21.12 -3.47
N ALA A 280 -8.93 21.09 -3.19
CA ALA A 280 -9.83 20.03 -3.70
C ALA A 280 -9.84 19.88 -5.24
N ASN A 281 -9.26 20.82 -5.99
CA ASN A 281 -9.24 20.80 -7.46
C ASN A 281 -7.83 21.03 -8.05
N GLU A 282 -6.79 21.07 -7.22
CA GLU A 282 -5.42 21.28 -7.66
C GLU A 282 -4.47 20.33 -6.95
N PHE A 283 -3.75 19.52 -7.73
CA PHE A 283 -2.82 18.50 -7.26
C PHE A 283 -1.47 18.64 -7.97
N LYS A 284 -0.38 18.39 -7.27
CA LYS A 284 0.97 18.53 -7.83
C LYS A 284 1.84 17.34 -7.41
N VAL A 285 2.42 16.66 -8.38
CA VAL A 285 3.56 15.78 -8.11
C VAL A 285 4.72 16.68 -7.67
N ILE A 286 5.16 16.50 -6.43
CA ILE A 286 6.25 17.30 -5.84
C ILE A 286 7.56 16.53 -5.76
N ASP A 287 7.50 15.19 -5.79
CA ASP A 287 8.69 14.37 -5.70
C ASP A 287 8.47 12.95 -6.21
N ASN A 288 9.57 12.27 -6.58
CA ASN A 288 9.67 10.84 -6.79
C ASN A 288 10.85 10.32 -5.95
N VAL A 289 10.57 9.86 -4.76
CA VAL A 289 11.56 9.39 -3.80
C VAL A 289 12.05 7.99 -4.20
N PRO A 290 13.35 7.77 -4.41
CA PRO A 290 13.87 6.44 -4.66
C PRO A 290 13.59 5.51 -3.47
N THR A 291 13.05 4.33 -3.75
CA THR A 291 12.80 3.27 -2.79
C THR A 291 13.52 1.99 -3.24
N LYS A 292 12.89 0.86 -3.13
CA LYS A 292 13.46 -0.42 -3.56
C LYS A 292 12.45 -1.16 -4.43
N ARG A 293 12.91 -1.83 -5.47
CA ARG A 293 12.05 -2.68 -6.30
C ARG A 293 11.21 -3.62 -5.44
N GLY A 294 9.91 -3.70 -5.73
CA GLY A 294 8.97 -4.50 -4.97
C GLY A 294 8.38 -3.82 -3.74
N ALA A 295 8.82 -2.60 -3.38
CA ALA A 295 8.15 -1.76 -2.38
C ALA A 295 6.90 -1.14 -3.00
N ARG A 296 5.84 -1.96 -3.14
CA ARG A 296 4.63 -1.61 -3.89
C ARG A 296 3.43 -1.27 -3.00
N THR A 297 3.44 -1.73 -1.75
CA THR A 297 2.41 -1.44 -0.76
C THR A 297 2.93 -0.49 0.31
N ILE A 298 2.03 0.23 0.98
CA ILE A 298 2.40 1.33 1.89
C ILE A 298 1.37 1.46 3.01
N THR A 299 1.83 1.86 4.18
CA THR A 299 0.99 2.42 5.24
C THR A 299 1.64 3.65 5.85
N ILE A 300 0.83 4.51 6.45
CA ILE A 300 1.28 5.71 7.16
C ILE A 300 0.93 5.63 8.65
N ASP A 301 1.84 6.04 9.50
CA ASP A 301 1.53 6.46 10.86
C ASP A 301 1.23 7.96 10.84
N GLU A 302 -0.04 8.31 10.85
CA GLU A 302 -0.50 9.70 10.74
C GLU A 302 -0.02 10.59 11.90
N LYS A 303 0.29 10.01 13.07
CA LYS A 303 0.80 10.77 14.23
C LYS A 303 2.23 11.26 14.04
N THR A 304 3.02 10.51 13.32
CA THR A 304 4.46 10.79 13.12
C THR A 304 4.79 11.10 11.68
N HIS A 305 3.80 11.05 10.77
CA HIS A 305 3.93 11.16 9.32
C HIS A 305 4.97 10.18 8.74
N THR A 306 5.17 9.05 9.42
CA THR A 306 6.13 8.02 9.01
C THR A 306 5.47 7.03 8.09
N LEU A 307 6.13 6.74 6.98
CA LEU A 307 5.67 5.78 5.98
C LEU A 307 6.45 4.47 6.09
N PHE A 308 5.75 3.35 5.90
CA PHE A 308 6.33 2.02 5.96
C PHE A 308 6.01 1.27 4.66
N LEU A 309 7.06 0.84 3.96
CA LEU A 309 6.97 0.11 2.69
C LEU A 309 7.69 -1.24 2.81
N PRO A 310 6.97 -2.36 2.84
CA PRO A 310 7.58 -3.68 2.85
C PRO A 310 8.18 -4.03 1.49
N THR A 311 9.31 -4.73 1.48
CA THR A 311 9.99 -5.21 0.28
C THR A 311 10.97 -6.33 0.62
N GLY A 312 11.67 -6.85 -0.39
CA GLY A 312 12.74 -7.83 -0.26
C GLY A 312 13.68 -7.77 -1.46
N ASP A 313 14.70 -8.62 -1.46
CA ASP A 313 15.58 -8.80 -2.60
C ASP A 313 15.02 -9.86 -3.55
N TYR A 314 15.33 -9.69 -4.82
CA TYR A 314 14.94 -10.66 -5.86
C TYR A 314 16.17 -11.32 -6.46
N GLU A 315 16.06 -12.62 -6.71
CA GLU A 315 17.05 -13.32 -7.51
C GLU A 315 17.07 -12.74 -8.94
N PRO A 316 18.24 -12.64 -9.59
CA PRO A 316 18.29 -12.22 -10.98
C PRO A 316 17.56 -13.24 -11.86
N LEU A 317 16.77 -12.73 -12.81
CA LEU A 317 16.14 -13.59 -13.80
C LEU A 317 17.19 -14.12 -14.78
N PRO A 318 17.09 -15.39 -15.23
CA PRO A 318 17.87 -15.90 -16.34
C PRO A 318 17.70 -15.01 -17.60
N ALA A 319 18.76 -14.84 -18.38
CA ALA A 319 18.75 -14.00 -19.57
C ALA A 319 17.67 -14.39 -20.61
N ASN A 320 17.23 -15.65 -20.59
CA ASN A 320 16.19 -16.21 -21.46
C ASN A 320 14.86 -16.44 -20.75
N ALA A 321 14.62 -15.82 -19.60
CA ALA A 321 13.36 -15.95 -18.89
C ALA A 321 12.19 -15.46 -19.77
N PRO A 322 11.06 -16.20 -19.83
CA PRO A 322 9.87 -15.74 -20.54
C PRO A 322 9.40 -14.36 -20.05
N LYS A 323 8.82 -13.56 -20.96
CA LYS A 323 8.23 -12.27 -20.59
C LYS A 323 7.15 -12.49 -19.52
N GLY A 324 7.17 -11.70 -18.45
CA GLY A 324 6.24 -11.83 -17.32
C GLY A 324 6.69 -12.82 -16.23
N THR A 325 7.85 -13.46 -16.36
CA THR A 325 8.41 -14.29 -15.28
C THR A 325 8.67 -13.43 -14.05
N ARG A 326 8.04 -13.78 -12.93
CA ARG A 326 8.31 -13.12 -11.65
C ARG A 326 9.61 -13.66 -11.06
N PRO A 327 10.56 -12.79 -10.67
CA PRO A 327 11.78 -13.24 -10.00
C PRO A 327 11.46 -13.84 -8.63
N LYS A 328 12.26 -14.79 -8.19
CA LYS A 328 12.13 -15.34 -6.83
C LYS A 328 12.64 -14.33 -5.81
N ILE A 329 12.00 -14.34 -4.63
CA ILE A 329 12.46 -13.57 -3.48
C ILE A 329 13.66 -14.28 -2.88
N VAL A 330 14.72 -13.53 -2.56
CA VAL A 330 15.88 -14.04 -1.84
C VAL A 330 15.45 -14.40 -0.41
N PRO A 331 15.62 -15.64 0.05
CA PRO A 331 15.23 -16.03 1.40
C PRO A 331 15.90 -15.15 2.47
N GLY A 332 15.13 -14.72 3.47
CA GLY A 332 15.62 -13.88 4.58
C GLY A 332 15.90 -12.42 4.22
N SER A 333 15.54 -11.98 3.02
CA SER A 333 15.74 -10.58 2.58
C SER A 333 14.56 -9.66 2.88
N PHE A 334 13.50 -10.15 3.48
CA PHE A 334 12.32 -9.35 3.80
C PHE A 334 12.69 -8.18 4.72
N GLN A 335 12.23 -7.02 4.35
CA GLN A 335 12.57 -5.76 5.03
C GLN A 335 11.45 -4.75 4.88
N VAL A 336 11.44 -3.76 5.76
CA VAL A 336 10.53 -2.61 5.69
C VAL A 336 11.37 -1.34 5.59
N LEU A 337 11.13 -0.58 4.54
CA LEU A 337 11.69 0.77 4.40
C LEU A 337 10.85 1.71 5.26
N VAL A 338 11.52 2.49 6.11
CA VAL A 338 10.91 3.51 6.96
C VAL A 338 11.28 4.87 6.40
N LEU A 339 10.29 5.58 5.87
CA LEU A 339 10.51 6.90 5.27
C LEU A 339 9.99 7.99 6.20
N LYS A 340 10.80 9.03 6.33
CA LYS A 340 10.50 10.24 7.14
C LYS A 340 10.91 11.49 6.38
N LYS A 341 10.41 12.64 6.80
CA LYS A 341 10.90 13.95 6.38
C LYS A 341 12.21 14.29 7.05
#